data_fd9e9113abd8c76d40d3247b6f8efd41
#
_entry.id   fd9e9113abd8c76d40d3247b6f8efd41
#
_cell.length_a   1.000
_cell.length_b   1.000
_cell.length_c   1.000
_cell.angle_alpha   90.00
_cell.angle_beta   90.00
_cell.angle_gamma   90.00
#
_symmetry.space_group_name_H-M   'P 1'
#
loop_
_entity.id
_entity.type
_entity.pdbx_description
1 polymer ?
#
loop_
_entity_poly.entity_id
_entity_poly.type
_entity_poly.pdbx_seq_one_letter_code
_entity_poly.pdbx_strand_id
1 'polypeptide(L)'
;MNRTSVGEVSGWVGLARSTFYYKPLPGRRGKKPSTHTLYKGELVSNYQVIEAIRSLISGPYNAYGYQSVNEDLRELGYWINEKKTYRLMDQHRLLLGKVIRCQGKRTWVQYRKITASKPLEYLCLDIKYVWVHGEGRWYYLLSIMDVFSRKILHWIFQKSVRKVDVINMLRLLHLRYNLKGVIIRNDNGSQFLANQVRSLLIQLEARQEFTHVATPEENSYIEAFHSILQRELIDRYEFNSYYEAKRHLEQYMQWYNYQRKHKRLGRITPHAKWMQGFPCSAVKQSDPVDVE
;
A
#
# COMPACT_ATOMS: atom_id res chain seq x y z
N MET A 1 -59.35 -25.73 28.60
CA MET A 1 -57.96 -25.52 28.22
C MET A 1 -57.69 -24.02 28.18
N ASN A 2 -56.95 -23.50 29.17
CA ASN A 2 -56.59 -22.08 29.17
C ASN A 2 -55.60 -21.80 28.01
N ARG A 3 -56.00 -20.99 27.06
CA ARG A 3 -55.13 -20.56 25.95
C ARG A 3 -54.26 -19.42 26.44
N THR A 4 -52.97 -19.67 26.59
CA THR A 4 -51.97 -18.67 26.90
C THR A 4 -51.87 -17.65 25.79
N SER A 5 -51.84 -16.36 26.11
CA SER A 5 -51.76 -15.30 25.12
C SER A 5 -50.32 -15.19 24.52
N VAL A 6 -50.22 -14.75 23.27
CA VAL A 6 -48.92 -14.51 22.61
C VAL A 6 -48.08 -13.51 23.40
N GLY A 7 -48.73 -12.56 24.12
CA GLY A 7 -48.01 -11.61 24.97
C GLY A 7 -47.32 -12.27 26.16
N GLU A 8 -47.99 -13.22 26.83
CA GLU A 8 -47.39 -13.96 27.96
C GLU A 8 -46.22 -14.85 27.52
N VAL A 9 -46.43 -15.59 26.42
CA VAL A 9 -45.39 -16.45 25.86
C VAL A 9 -44.16 -15.63 25.39
N SER A 10 -44.38 -14.49 24.75
CA SER A 10 -43.31 -13.56 24.32
C SER A 10 -42.51 -13.01 25.50
N GLY A 11 -43.21 -12.70 26.62
CA GLY A 11 -42.59 -12.29 27.87
C GLY A 11 -41.70 -13.37 28.48
N TRP A 12 -42.12 -14.64 28.47
CA TRP A 12 -41.35 -15.75 29.01
C TRP A 12 -40.04 -16.05 28.23
N VAL A 13 -40.07 -15.86 26.89
CA VAL A 13 -38.91 -16.09 26.02
C VAL A 13 -38.07 -14.82 25.77
N GLY A 14 -38.44 -13.70 26.38
CA GLY A 14 -37.69 -12.42 26.19
C GLY A 14 -37.77 -11.84 24.78
N LEU A 15 -38.81 -12.21 24.00
CA LEU A 15 -39.02 -11.74 22.64
C LEU A 15 -39.99 -10.57 22.61
N ALA A 16 -39.65 -9.48 21.90
CA ALA A 16 -40.63 -8.41 21.66
C ALA A 16 -41.84 -8.96 20.86
N ARG A 17 -43.08 -8.60 21.26
CA ARG A 17 -44.31 -9.01 20.58
C ARG A 17 -44.30 -8.66 19.09
N SER A 18 -43.65 -7.54 18.70
CA SER A 18 -43.43 -7.12 17.32
C SER A 18 -42.59 -8.12 16.51
N THR A 19 -41.67 -8.83 17.15
CA THR A 19 -40.81 -9.84 16.52
C THR A 19 -41.61 -11.10 16.18
N PHE A 20 -42.57 -11.49 17.03
CA PHE A 20 -43.43 -12.63 16.79
C PHE A 20 -44.35 -12.41 15.58
N TYR A 21 -44.93 -11.22 15.45
CA TYR A 21 -45.81 -10.87 14.32
C TYR A 21 -45.06 -10.39 13.09
N TYR A 22 -43.72 -10.31 13.15
CA TYR A 22 -42.93 -9.85 12.03
C TYR A 22 -43.01 -10.85 10.85
N LYS A 23 -43.63 -10.40 9.77
CA LYS A 23 -43.60 -11.11 8.48
C LYS A 23 -42.54 -10.46 7.58
N PRO A 24 -41.46 -11.19 7.20
CA PRO A 24 -40.52 -10.66 6.24
C PRO A 24 -41.20 -10.36 4.92
N LEU A 25 -41.21 -9.10 4.51
CA LEU A 25 -41.68 -8.74 3.17
C LEU A 25 -40.67 -9.25 2.15
N PRO A 26 -41.13 -9.87 1.03
CA PRO A 26 -40.23 -10.24 -0.05
C PRO A 26 -39.59 -8.98 -0.64
N GLY A 27 -38.24 -8.97 -0.73
CA GLY A 27 -37.51 -7.87 -1.28
C GLY A 27 -36.43 -7.30 -0.33
N ARG A 28 -35.68 -6.35 -0.84
CA ARG A 28 -34.56 -5.72 -0.12
C ARG A 28 -35.10 -4.76 0.94
N ARG A 29 -34.73 -4.95 2.21
CA ARG A 29 -35.05 -4.04 3.30
C ARG A 29 -34.30 -2.72 3.17
N GLY A 30 -34.94 -1.62 3.52
CA GLY A 30 -34.36 -0.30 3.62
C GLY A 30 -34.72 0.64 2.48
N LYS A 31 -34.20 1.85 2.54
CA LYS A 31 -34.45 2.89 1.54
C LYS A 31 -33.94 2.44 0.15
N LYS A 32 -34.74 2.64 -0.89
CA LYS A 32 -34.32 2.35 -2.26
C LYS A 32 -33.00 3.04 -2.59
N PRO A 33 -32.05 2.35 -3.23
CA PRO A 33 -30.79 2.95 -3.62
C PRO A 33 -31.01 4.15 -4.54
N SER A 34 -30.31 5.26 -4.28
CA SER A 34 -30.40 6.44 -5.13
C SER A 34 -29.86 6.17 -6.54
N THR A 35 -30.51 6.74 -7.55
CA THR A 35 -30.12 6.65 -8.97
C THR A 35 -29.26 7.83 -9.42
N HIS A 36 -29.17 8.88 -8.61
CA HIS A 36 -28.41 10.09 -8.90
C HIS A 36 -27.41 10.42 -7.79
N THR A 37 -26.39 11.19 -8.12
CA THR A 37 -25.31 11.67 -7.23
C THR A 37 -25.14 13.18 -7.44
N LEU A 38 -24.89 13.95 -6.39
CA LEU A 38 -24.57 15.36 -6.52
C LEU A 38 -23.11 15.51 -6.98
N TYR A 39 -22.89 16.25 -8.05
CA TYR A 39 -21.58 16.59 -8.60
C TYR A 39 -21.50 18.11 -8.77
N LYS A 40 -20.61 18.78 -8.03
CA LYS A 40 -20.44 20.25 -8.07
C LYS A 40 -21.73 21.05 -8.01
N GLY A 41 -22.73 20.56 -7.24
CA GLY A 41 -24.04 21.21 -7.08
C GLY A 41 -25.12 20.71 -8.03
N GLU A 42 -24.83 19.92 -9.04
CA GLU A 42 -25.78 19.36 -10.00
C GLU A 42 -26.04 17.86 -9.76
N LEU A 43 -27.25 17.40 -10.04
CA LEU A 43 -27.62 16.00 -9.97
C LEU A 43 -27.21 15.26 -11.25
N VAL A 44 -26.23 14.39 -11.12
CA VAL A 44 -25.75 13.54 -12.23
C VAL A 44 -26.25 12.09 -12.07
N SER A 45 -26.43 11.38 -13.17
CA SER A 45 -26.85 9.98 -13.17
C SER A 45 -25.75 9.06 -12.65
N ASN A 46 -26.13 7.89 -12.11
CA ASN A 46 -25.15 6.88 -11.72
C ASN A 46 -24.27 6.41 -12.90
N TYR A 47 -24.77 6.50 -14.14
CA TYR A 47 -23.99 6.17 -15.33
C TYR A 47 -22.74 7.08 -15.45
N GLN A 48 -22.92 8.39 -15.28
CA GLN A 48 -21.80 9.34 -15.29
C GLN A 48 -20.79 9.06 -14.17
N VAL A 49 -21.28 8.66 -13.00
CA VAL A 49 -20.39 8.25 -11.89
C VAL A 49 -19.59 6.99 -12.26
N ILE A 50 -20.19 6.03 -12.95
CA ILE A 50 -19.54 4.80 -13.40
C ILE A 50 -18.44 5.11 -14.43
N GLU A 51 -18.70 6.01 -15.37
CA GLU A 51 -17.69 6.45 -16.36
C GLU A 51 -16.51 7.15 -15.65
N ALA A 52 -16.77 7.98 -14.67
CA ALA A 52 -15.72 8.58 -13.84
C ALA A 52 -14.91 7.52 -13.09
N ILE A 53 -15.57 6.50 -12.51
CA ILE A 53 -14.89 5.37 -11.85
C ILE A 53 -14.00 4.63 -12.87
N ARG A 54 -14.50 4.32 -14.06
CA ARG A 54 -13.72 3.66 -15.12
C ARG A 54 -12.49 4.46 -15.51
N SER A 55 -12.63 5.76 -15.69
CA SER A 55 -11.52 6.66 -15.96
C SER A 55 -10.46 6.64 -14.85
N LEU A 56 -10.88 6.65 -13.57
CA LEU A 56 -9.98 6.58 -12.42
C LEU A 56 -9.20 5.27 -12.35
N ILE A 57 -9.83 4.13 -12.70
CA ILE A 57 -9.19 2.80 -12.63
C ILE A 57 -8.50 2.38 -13.93
N SER A 58 -8.62 3.15 -15.02
CA SER A 58 -8.00 2.84 -16.32
C SER A 58 -6.49 3.08 -16.34
N GLY A 59 -5.92 3.75 -15.36
CA GLY A 59 -4.50 3.97 -15.23
C GLY A 59 -3.69 2.68 -15.08
N PRO A 60 -2.44 2.65 -15.53
CA PRO A 60 -1.62 1.44 -15.61
C PRO A 60 -1.39 0.75 -14.25
N TYR A 61 -1.42 1.49 -13.15
CA TYR A 61 -1.15 0.98 -11.80
C TYR A 61 -2.34 1.07 -10.84
N ASN A 62 -3.50 1.52 -11.31
CA ASN A 62 -4.68 1.78 -10.49
C ASN A 62 -5.41 0.49 -10.11
N ALA A 63 -4.77 -0.36 -9.29
CA ALA A 63 -5.40 -1.47 -8.61
C ALA A 63 -6.09 -1.01 -7.32
N TYR A 64 -6.93 0.03 -7.41
CA TYR A 64 -7.58 0.65 -6.26
C TYR A 64 -8.84 -0.10 -5.83
N GLY A 65 -8.96 -0.32 -4.52
CA GLY A 65 -10.23 -0.74 -3.94
C GLY A 65 -11.23 0.42 -3.90
N TYR A 66 -12.52 0.09 -3.73
CA TYR A 66 -13.61 1.06 -3.71
C TYR A 66 -13.42 2.26 -2.76
N GLN A 67 -12.64 2.10 -1.69
CA GLN A 67 -12.37 3.18 -0.73
C GLN A 67 -11.50 4.28 -1.34
N SER A 68 -10.44 3.89 -2.06
CA SER A 68 -9.57 4.85 -2.75
C SER A 68 -10.31 5.54 -3.90
N VAL A 69 -11.08 4.77 -4.67
CA VAL A 69 -11.94 5.31 -5.73
C VAL A 69 -12.98 6.29 -5.17
N ASN A 70 -13.58 5.98 -4.01
CA ASN A 70 -14.54 6.89 -3.37
C ASN A 70 -13.93 8.24 -3.02
N GLU A 71 -12.68 8.25 -2.61
CA GLU A 71 -11.99 9.49 -2.26
C GLU A 71 -11.58 10.29 -3.46
N ASP A 72 -11.06 9.64 -4.47
CA ASP A 72 -10.74 10.31 -5.73
C ASP A 72 -12.00 10.92 -6.36
N LEU A 73 -13.17 10.24 -6.28
CA LEU A 73 -14.45 10.80 -6.70
C LEU A 73 -14.83 12.04 -5.86
N ARG A 74 -14.59 12.01 -4.55
CA ARG A 74 -14.85 13.17 -3.69
C ARG A 74 -13.96 14.36 -4.01
N GLU A 75 -12.70 14.12 -4.31
CA GLU A 75 -11.76 15.15 -4.75
C GLU A 75 -12.16 15.76 -6.10
N LEU A 76 -12.73 14.94 -7.00
CA LEU A 76 -13.31 15.44 -8.24
C LEU A 76 -14.58 16.28 -8.03
N GLY A 77 -15.17 16.26 -6.83
CA GLY A 77 -16.36 17.04 -6.47
C GLY A 77 -17.66 16.24 -6.42
N TYR A 78 -17.61 14.89 -6.42
CA TYR A 78 -18.79 14.05 -6.23
C TYR A 78 -19.15 13.94 -4.75
N TRP A 79 -20.41 14.23 -4.39
CA TRP A 79 -20.95 13.96 -3.06
C TRP A 79 -21.46 12.53 -2.97
N ILE A 80 -20.55 11.60 -2.69
CA ILE A 80 -20.81 10.17 -2.69
C ILE A 80 -20.22 9.49 -1.45
N ASN A 81 -20.89 8.46 -0.94
CA ASN A 81 -20.38 7.66 0.19
C ASN A 81 -19.81 6.31 -0.27
N GLU A 82 -18.96 5.71 0.56
CA GLU A 82 -18.30 4.43 0.27
C GLU A 82 -19.28 3.30 -0.07
N LYS A 83 -20.44 3.23 0.59
CA LYS A 83 -21.45 2.18 0.34
C LYS A 83 -22.03 2.28 -1.08
N LYS A 84 -22.24 3.50 -1.57
CA LYS A 84 -22.72 3.72 -2.94
C LYS A 84 -21.62 3.41 -3.95
N THR A 85 -20.41 3.87 -3.73
CA THR A 85 -19.25 3.57 -4.59
C THR A 85 -19.03 2.06 -4.68
N TYR A 86 -18.99 1.35 -3.53
CA TYR A 86 -18.90 -0.12 -3.51
C TYR A 86 -20.00 -0.78 -4.35
N ARG A 87 -21.25 -0.39 -4.15
CA ARG A 87 -22.39 -0.94 -4.89
C ARG A 87 -22.27 -0.74 -6.40
N LEU A 88 -21.90 0.48 -6.84
CA LEU A 88 -21.72 0.76 -8.25
C LEU A 88 -20.59 -0.05 -8.86
N MET A 89 -19.46 -0.14 -8.16
CA MET A 89 -18.33 -0.96 -8.61
C MET A 89 -18.66 -2.45 -8.65
N ASP A 90 -19.41 -2.96 -7.67
CA ASP A 90 -19.86 -4.36 -7.61
C ASP A 90 -20.80 -4.69 -8.76
N GLN A 91 -21.83 -3.88 -8.97
CA GLN A 91 -22.80 -4.05 -10.06
C GLN A 91 -22.16 -4.07 -11.45
N HIS A 92 -21.09 -3.32 -11.65
CA HIS A 92 -20.38 -3.22 -12.93
C HIS A 92 -19.10 -4.08 -13.00
N ARG A 93 -18.89 -4.98 -12.03
CA ARG A 93 -17.72 -5.88 -11.96
C ARG A 93 -16.36 -5.14 -11.98
N LEU A 94 -16.32 -3.97 -11.35
CA LEU A 94 -15.12 -3.12 -11.26
C LEU A 94 -14.34 -3.33 -9.94
N LEU A 95 -14.81 -4.22 -9.05
CA LEU A 95 -14.11 -4.58 -7.83
C LEU A 95 -12.95 -5.52 -8.15
N LEU A 96 -11.83 -5.30 -7.47
CA LEU A 96 -10.71 -6.24 -7.50
C LEU A 96 -11.10 -7.56 -6.83
N GLY A 97 -10.68 -8.68 -7.43
CA GLY A 97 -10.85 -10.00 -6.84
C GLY A 97 -10.17 -10.09 -5.47
N LYS A 98 -10.87 -10.66 -4.47
CA LYS A 98 -10.28 -10.91 -3.15
C LYS A 98 -9.48 -12.20 -3.19
N VAL A 99 -8.16 -12.10 -3.04
CA VAL A 99 -7.33 -13.25 -2.67
C VAL A 99 -7.39 -13.41 -1.16
N ILE A 100 -8.18 -14.38 -0.69
CA ILE A 100 -8.24 -14.72 0.74
C ILE A 100 -7.03 -15.61 1.05
N ARG A 101 -6.01 -15.03 1.69
CA ARG A 101 -4.90 -15.79 2.25
C ARG A 101 -5.24 -16.11 3.70
N CYS A 102 -5.57 -17.36 4.00
CA CYS A 102 -5.68 -17.85 5.37
C CYS A 102 -4.27 -17.97 5.97
N GLN A 103 -3.77 -16.93 6.59
CA GLN A 103 -2.58 -17.04 7.44
C GLN A 103 -3.04 -17.25 8.87
N GLY A 104 -2.65 -18.39 9.47
CA GLY A 104 -2.80 -18.60 10.91
C GLY A 104 -2.05 -17.50 11.67
N LYS A 105 -2.68 -16.87 12.64
CA LYS A 105 -2.02 -15.90 13.52
C LYS A 105 -1.01 -16.62 14.38
N ARG A 106 0.27 -16.29 14.22
CA ARG A 106 1.33 -16.72 15.14
C ARG A 106 1.24 -15.86 16.42
N THR A 107 0.53 -16.34 17.43
CA THR A 107 0.27 -15.57 18.67
C THR A 107 1.47 -15.51 19.62
N TRP A 108 2.47 -16.37 19.43
CA TRP A 108 3.65 -16.50 20.31
C TRP A 108 4.88 -15.71 19.84
N VAL A 109 4.86 -15.10 18.63
CA VAL A 109 5.99 -14.33 18.12
C VAL A 109 5.83 -12.89 18.55
N GLN A 110 6.69 -12.44 19.48
CA GLN A 110 6.84 -11.02 19.79
C GLN A 110 7.87 -10.43 18.83
N TYR A 111 7.43 -9.58 17.91
CA TYR A 111 8.30 -8.88 16.98
C TYR A 111 8.46 -7.41 17.34
N ARG A 112 9.63 -6.85 17.05
CA ARG A 112 9.92 -5.43 17.26
C ARG A 112 9.25 -4.60 16.17
N LYS A 113 8.10 -4.03 16.50
CA LYS A 113 7.47 -3.06 15.61
C LYS A 113 8.25 -1.76 15.62
N ILE A 114 8.77 -1.37 14.46
CA ILE A 114 9.40 -0.06 14.29
C ILE A 114 8.31 1.00 14.20
N THR A 115 8.54 2.12 14.88
CA THR A 115 7.75 3.34 14.71
C THR A 115 8.72 4.49 14.49
N ALA A 116 8.70 5.09 13.31
CA ALA A 116 9.50 6.26 13.00
C ALA A 116 8.64 7.53 13.19
N SER A 117 9.20 8.51 13.85
CA SER A 117 8.56 9.81 14.14
C SER A 117 8.91 10.88 13.10
N LYS A 118 10.01 10.72 12.39
CA LYS A 118 10.54 11.65 11.39
C LYS A 118 11.21 10.91 10.23
N PRO A 119 11.40 11.55 9.07
CA PRO A 119 12.20 11.00 7.99
C PRO A 119 13.65 10.67 8.43
N LEU A 120 14.24 9.67 7.80
CA LEU A 120 15.63 9.23 8.06
C LEU A 120 15.89 8.78 9.50
N GLU A 121 14.87 8.40 10.25
CA GLU A 121 15.05 7.75 11.54
C GLU A 121 15.29 6.24 11.35
N TYR A 122 14.46 5.60 10.53
CA TYR A 122 14.59 4.19 10.15
C TYR A 122 14.45 4.00 8.65
N LEU A 123 15.37 3.27 8.06
CA LEU A 123 15.30 2.79 6.70
C LEU A 123 15.16 1.27 6.68
N CYS A 124 14.34 0.75 5.77
CA CYS A 124 14.25 -0.69 5.50
C CYS A 124 14.87 -0.98 4.13
N LEU A 125 15.71 -2.01 4.08
CA LEU A 125 16.44 -2.45 2.89
C LEU A 125 16.10 -3.92 2.62
N ASP A 126 15.71 -4.25 1.38
CA ASP A 126 15.34 -5.61 1.01
C ASP A 126 15.46 -5.85 -0.49
N ILE A 127 15.53 -7.14 -0.89
CA ILE A 127 15.66 -7.59 -2.27
C ILE A 127 14.40 -8.37 -2.67
N LYS A 128 13.77 -7.92 -3.75
CA LYS A 128 12.68 -8.63 -4.40
C LYS A 128 13.13 -9.28 -5.69
N TYR A 129 12.69 -10.52 -5.91
CA TYR A 129 12.88 -11.23 -7.17
C TYR A 129 11.77 -10.86 -8.16
N VAL A 130 12.17 -10.57 -9.39
CA VAL A 130 11.29 -10.25 -10.51
C VAL A 130 11.64 -11.17 -11.68
N TRP A 131 10.65 -11.92 -12.15
CA TRP A 131 10.82 -12.80 -13.30
C TRP A 131 10.68 -12.02 -14.59
N VAL A 132 11.62 -12.18 -15.51
CA VAL A 132 11.56 -11.60 -16.86
C VAL A 132 11.29 -12.74 -17.84
N HIS A 133 10.07 -12.79 -18.38
CA HIS A 133 9.52 -13.90 -19.14
C HIS A 133 10.30 -14.14 -20.44
N GLY A 134 10.55 -13.08 -21.21
CA GLY A 134 11.25 -13.21 -22.49
C GLY A 134 12.74 -13.60 -22.36
N GLU A 135 13.34 -13.42 -21.18
CA GLU A 135 14.72 -13.85 -20.91
C GLU A 135 14.79 -15.16 -20.08
N GLY A 136 13.65 -15.67 -19.62
CA GLY A 136 13.54 -16.91 -18.85
C GLY A 136 14.37 -16.95 -17.57
N ARG A 137 14.50 -15.80 -16.87
CA ARG A 137 15.35 -15.68 -15.69
C ARG A 137 14.85 -14.68 -14.66
N TRP A 138 15.35 -14.84 -13.44
CA TRP A 138 15.16 -13.89 -12.33
C TRP A 138 16.11 -12.70 -12.41
N TYR A 139 15.59 -11.55 -12.08
CA TYR A 139 16.31 -10.31 -11.79
C TYR A 139 16.02 -9.87 -10.37
N TYR A 140 16.85 -9.02 -9.82
CA TYR A 140 16.84 -8.63 -8.43
C TYR A 140 16.62 -7.13 -8.30
N LEU A 141 15.55 -6.77 -7.61
CA LEU A 141 15.22 -5.40 -7.24
C LEU A 141 15.65 -5.16 -5.80
N LEU A 142 16.79 -4.49 -5.60
CA LEU A 142 17.18 -3.98 -4.29
C LEU A 142 16.51 -2.63 -4.11
N SER A 143 15.81 -2.44 -3.01
CA SER A 143 15.11 -1.18 -2.69
C SER A 143 15.36 -0.76 -1.25
N ILE A 144 15.42 0.54 -1.02
CA ILE A 144 15.50 1.14 0.31
C ILE A 144 14.35 2.11 0.53
N MET A 145 13.64 1.93 1.64
CA MET A 145 12.44 2.66 1.99
C MET A 145 12.64 3.41 3.30
N ASP A 146 12.19 4.65 3.34
CA ASP A 146 12.00 5.38 4.59
C ASP A 146 10.74 4.90 5.33
N VAL A 147 10.91 4.52 6.60
CA VAL A 147 9.80 3.94 7.39
C VAL A 147 8.74 4.97 7.75
N PHE A 148 9.10 6.23 7.99
CA PHE A 148 8.16 7.29 8.35
C PHE A 148 7.19 7.62 7.20
N SER A 149 7.75 7.85 6.02
CA SER A 149 7.01 8.30 4.84
C SER A 149 6.56 7.18 3.90
N ARG A 150 7.16 5.99 3.98
CA ARG A 150 7.04 4.91 2.99
C ARG A 150 7.63 5.26 1.62
N LYS A 151 8.39 6.36 1.50
CA LYS A 151 9.05 6.77 0.26
C LYS A 151 10.16 5.80 -0.06
N ILE A 152 10.22 5.34 -1.31
CA ILE A 152 11.38 4.62 -1.84
C ILE A 152 12.44 5.68 -2.16
N LEU A 153 13.53 5.65 -1.39
CA LEU A 153 14.59 6.65 -1.51
C LEU A 153 15.56 6.34 -2.64
N HIS A 154 15.80 5.05 -2.86
CA HIS A 154 16.63 4.56 -3.96
C HIS A 154 16.29 3.09 -4.26
N TRP A 155 16.60 2.65 -5.47
CA TRP A 155 16.46 1.28 -5.91
C TRP A 155 17.39 0.97 -7.06
N ILE A 156 17.75 -0.29 -7.22
CA ILE A 156 18.49 -0.81 -8.37
C ILE A 156 17.85 -2.11 -8.85
N PHE A 157 17.87 -2.35 -10.16
CA PHE A 157 17.36 -3.56 -10.77
C PHE A 157 18.41 -4.18 -11.68
N GLN A 158 18.84 -5.41 -11.39
CA GLN A 158 19.94 -6.05 -12.12
C GLN A 158 19.97 -7.58 -11.96
N LYS A 159 20.85 -8.22 -12.75
CA LYS A 159 20.97 -9.70 -12.80
C LYS A 159 21.43 -10.35 -11.49
N SER A 160 22.11 -9.62 -10.66
CA SER A 160 22.57 -10.07 -9.34
C SER A 160 22.79 -8.86 -8.44
N VAL A 161 22.50 -8.99 -7.15
CA VAL A 161 22.81 -7.97 -6.15
C VAL A 161 23.89 -8.49 -5.23
N ARG A 162 25.01 -7.83 -5.21
CA ARG A 162 26.18 -8.17 -4.40
C ARG A 162 26.43 -7.09 -3.36
N LYS A 163 27.33 -7.37 -2.40
CA LYS A 163 27.74 -6.39 -1.37
C LYS A 163 28.20 -5.03 -1.93
N VAL A 164 28.83 -5.02 -3.11
CA VAL A 164 29.28 -3.79 -3.76
C VAL A 164 28.11 -2.89 -4.16
N ASP A 165 27.01 -3.47 -4.59
CA ASP A 165 25.80 -2.75 -4.98
C ASP A 165 25.15 -2.09 -3.76
N VAL A 166 25.10 -2.81 -2.63
CA VAL A 166 24.65 -2.28 -1.34
C VAL A 166 25.54 -1.13 -0.88
N ILE A 167 26.86 -1.29 -0.97
CA ILE A 167 27.85 -0.25 -0.61
C ILE A 167 27.64 1.01 -1.45
N ASN A 168 27.49 0.86 -2.76
CA ASN A 168 27.29 1.99 -3.67
C ASN A 168 25.96 2.71 -3.39
N MET A 169 24.89 1.96 -3.17
CA MET A 169 23.59 2.52 -2.78
C MET A 169 23.69 3.32 -1.48
N LEU A 170 24.34 2.78 -0.45
CA LEU A 170 24.50 3.46 0.84
C LEU A 170 25.35 4.73 0.74
N ARG A 171 26.41 4.71 -0.08
CA ARG A 171 27.24 5.90 -0.35
C ARG A 171 26.45 6.99 -1.05
N LEU A 172 25.70 6.65 -2.10
CA LEU A 172 24.81 7.59 -2.81
C LEU A 172 23.78 8.21 -1.87
N LEU A 173 23.15 7.37 -1.03
CA LEU A 173 22.20 7.87 -0.05
C LEU A 173 22.83 8.76 1.01
N HIS A 174 24.04 8.43 1.47
CA HIS A 174 24.75 9.28 2.43
C HIS A 174 25.10 10.66 1.84
N LEU A 175 25.55 10.71 0.58
CA LEU A 175 25.79 11.96 -0.13
C LEU A 175 24.53 12.81 -0.26
N ARG A 176 23.39 12.16 -0.49
CA ARG A 176 22.10 12.86 -0.71
C ARG A 176 21.42 13.28 0.59
N TYR A 177 21.46 12.44 1.60
CA TYR A 177 20.60 12.58 2.81
C TYR A 177 21.37 12.61 4.13
N ASN A 178 22.67 12.42 4.13
CA ASN A 178 23.49 12.28 5.34
C ASN A 178 22.95 11.21 6.32
N LEU A 179 23.42 9.98 6.22
CA LEU A 179 22.93 8.83 7.00
C LEU A 179 23.43 8.79 8.46
N LYS A 180 24.07 9.83 8.97
CA LYS A 180 24.52 9.89 10.36
C LYS A 180 23.35 9.69 11.35
N GLY A 181 23.47 8.71 12.23
CA GLY A 181 22.47 8.36 13.23
C GLY A 181 21.27 7.58 12.71
N VAL A 182 21.17 7.34 11.40
CA VAL A 182 20.08 6.58 10.77
C VAL A 182 20.19 5.09 11.12
N ILE A 183 19.06 4.46 11.40
CA ILE A 183 19.00 3.01 11.61
C ILE A 183 18.55 2.34 10.32
N ILE A 184 19.38 1.42 9.81
CA ILE A 184 19.10 0.66 8.59
C ILE A 184 18.81 -0.77 8.96
N ARG A 185 17.55 -1.18 8.73
CA ARG A 185 17.09 -2.54 8.97
C ARG A 185 17.07 -3.33 7.66
N ASN A 186 17.60 -4.55 7.72
CA ASN A 186 17.61 -5.51 6.63
C ASN A 186 17.48 -6.94 7.18
N ASP A 187 17.23 -7.88 6.30
CA ASP A 187 17.28 -9.31 6.60
C ASP A 187 18.72 -9.83 6.78
N ASN A 188 18.86 -11.13 7.03
CA ASN A 188 20.16 -11.79 7.20
C ASN A 188 20.77 -12.25 5.85
N GLY A 189 20.45 -11.62 4.74
CA GLY A 189 21.04 -11.91 3.43
C GLY A 189 22.56 -11.70 3.44
N SER A 190 23.31 -12.59 2.78
CA SER A 190 24.78 -12.58 2.77
C SER A 190 25.40 -11.26 2.27
N GLN A 191 24.72 -10.58 1.34
CA GLN A 191 25.12 -9.27 0.83
C GLN A 191 25.08 -8.17 1.90
N PHE A 192 24.19 -8.29 2.91
CA PHE A 192 24.06 -7.33 4.01
C PHE A 192 24.93 -7.69 5.21
N LEU A 193 25.23 -8.98 5.41
CA LEU A 193 26.12 -9.46 6.47
C LEU A 193 27.60 -9.20 6.18
N ALA A 194 27.95 -8.82 4.96
CA ALA A 194 29.33 -8.61 4.55
C ALA A 194 30.06 -7.58 5.44
N ASN A 195 31.24 -7.92 5.93
CA ASN A 195 32.03 -7.04 6.80
C ASN A 195 32.25 -5.65 6.20
N GLN A 196 32.41 -5.57 4.87
CA GLN A 196 32.59 -4.31 4.16
C GLN A 196 31.39 -3.38 4.25
N VAL A 197 30.15 -3.93 4.25
CA VAL A 197 28.91 -3.15 4.45
C VAL A 197 28.87 -2.64 5.89
N ARG A 198 29.17 -3.51 6.86
CA ARG A 198 29.22 -3.12 8.29
C ARG A 198 30.25 -2.05 8.55
N SER A 199 31.47 -2.20 8.00
CA SER A 199 32.54 -1.19 8.12
C SER A 199 32.13 0.15 7.51
N LEU A 200 31.47 0.14 6.34
CA LEU A 200 30.96 1.36 5.73
C LEU A 200 29.92 2.03 6.64
N LEU A 201 28.95 1.29 7.17
CA LEU A 201 27.92 1.87 8.03
C LEU A 201 28.50 2.49 9.31
N ILE A 202 29.55 1.89 9.89
CA ILE A 202 30.30 2.50 11.00
C ILE A 202 30.95 3.82 10.56
N GLN A 203 31.61 3.85 9.40
CA GLN A 203 32.22 5.08 8.84
C GLN A 203 31.19 6.18 8.59
N LEU A 204 29.97 5.81 8.17
CA LEU A 204 28.86 6.74 7.93
C LEU A 204 28.12 7.14 9.23
N GLU A 205 28.57 6.64 10.38
CA GLU A 205 27.90 6.81 11.67
C GLU A 205 26.42 6.36 11.65
N ALA A 206 26.09 5.38 10.78
CA ALA A 206 24.78 4.76 10.68
C ALA A 206 24.75 3.43 11.47
N ARG A 207 23.59 3.01 11.94
CA ARG A 207 23.41 1.76 12.70
C ARG A 207 22.76 0.71 11.83
N GLN A 208 23.33 -0.49 11.79
CA GLN A 208 22.69 -1.64 11.15
C GLN A 208 21.87 -2.44 12.17
N GLU A 209 20.66 -2.80 11.80
CA GLU A 209 19.79 -3.66 12.59
C GLU A 209 19.31 -4.83 11.71
N PHE A 210 19.51 -6.05 12.20
CA PHE A 210 19.06 -7.24 11.50
C PHE A 210 17.72 -7.70 12.06
N THR A 211 16.86 -8.21 11.18
CA THR A 211 15.65 -8.90 11.61
C THR A 211 16.02 -10.24 12.26
N HIS A 212 15.21 -10.69 13.21
CA HIS A 212 15.40 -12.03 13.77
C HIS A 212 15.13 -13.09 12.69
N VAL A 213 15.80 -14.23 12.82
CA VAL A 213 15.61 -15.35 11.89
C VAL A 213 14.15 -15.78 11.89
N ALA A 214 13.56 -15.95 10.71
CA ALA A 214 12.16 -16.33 10.51
C ALA A 214 11.11 -15.38 11.10
N THR A 215 11.41 -14.08 11.21
CA THR A 215 10.48 -13.04 11.69
C THR A 215 10.23 -11.98 10.59
N PRO A 216 9.52 -12.33 9.51
CA PRO A 216 9.25 -11.40 8.40
C PRO A 216 8.49 -10.15 8.87
N GLU A 217 7.71 -10.26 9.95
CA GLU A 217 6.96 -9.13 10.52
C GLU A 217 7.84 -7.95 10.92
N GLU A 218 9.12 -8.18 11.19
CA GLU A 218 10.07 -7.11 11.55
C GLU A 218 10.46 -6.25 10.35
N ASN A 219 10.39 -6.79 9.12
CA ASN A 219 10.61 -6.03 7.87
C ASN A 219 9.31 -5.69 7.12
N SER A 220 8.19 -5.74 7.85
CA SER A 220 6.83 -5.64 7.31
C SER A 220 6.55 -4.42 6.44
N TYR A 221 7.31 -3.34 6.60
CA TYR A 221 7.11 -2.12 5.82
C TYR A 221 7.55 -2.27 4.37
N ILE A 222 8.75 -2.78 4.15
CA ILE A 222 9.26 -2.99 2.79
C ILE A 222 8.62 -4.23 2.16
N GLU A 223 8.27 -5.24 2.95
CA GLU A 223 7.50 -6.40 2.47
C GLU A 223 6.09 -5.99 2.01
N ALA A 224 5.45 -5.06 2.73
CA ALA A 224 4.17 -4.49 2.30
C ALA A 224 4.31 -3.75 0.96
N PHE A 225 5.41 -3.00 0.76
CA PHE A 225 5.71 -2.38 -0.53
C PHE A 225 5.90 -3.44 -1.61
N HIS A 226 6.70 -4.48 -1.37
CA HIS A 226 6.93 -5.56 -2.33
C HIS A 226 5.63 -6.30 -2.68
N SER A 227 4.72 -6.48 -1.72
CA SER A 227 3.40 -7.07 -1.96
C SER A 227 2.50 -6.15 -2.80
N ILE A 228 2.60 -4.85 -2.62
CA ILE A 228 1.89 -3.85 -3.42
C ILE A 228 2.44 -3.83 -4.84
N LEU A 229 3.76 -3.75 -5.00
CA LEU A 229 4.46 -3.80 -6.30
C LEU A 229 4.12 -5.08 -7.07
N GLN A 230 4.09 -6.23 -6.39
CA GLN A 230 3.71 -7.49 -6.99
C GLN A 230 2.33 -7.40 -7.63
N ARG A 231 1.33 -6.98 -6.88
CA ARG A 231 -0.06 -6.92 -7.32
C ARG A 231 -0.34 -5.82 -8.35
N GLU A 232 0.31 -4.66 -8.18
CA GLU A 232 0.02 -3.47 -8.99
C GLU A 232 0.83 -3.42 -10.29
N LEU A 233 1.98 -4.09 -10.33
CA LEU A 233 2.84 -4.13 -11.52
C LEU A 233 3.14 -5.56 -11.97
N ILE A 234 3.83 -6.37 -11.15
CA ILE A 234 4.46 -7.61 -11.61
C ILE A 234 3.43 -8.65 -12.05
N ASP A 235 2.31 -8.81 -11.33
CA ASP A 235 1.23 -9.74 -11.69
C ASP A 235 0.41 -9.29 -12.91
N ARG A 236 0.64 -8.08 -13.41
CA ARG A 236 -0.13 -7.49 -14.52
C ARG A 236 0.62 -7.46 -15.85
N TYR A 237 1.93 -7.69 -15.83
CA TYR A 237 2.78 -7.60 -17.01
C TYR A 237 3.69 -8.83 -17.12
N GLU A 238 3.80 -9.35 -18.33
CA GLU A 238 4.81 -10.33 -18.72
C GLU A 238 5.95 -9.59 -19.42
N PHE A 239 7.03 -9.35 -18.68
CA PHE A 239 8.16 -8.59 -19.21
C PHE A 239 8.95 -9.42 -20.22
N ASN A 240 9.13 -8.89 -21.43
CA ASN A 240 9.87 -9.56 -22.51
C ASN A 240 11.39 -9.35 -22.42
N SER A 241 11.85 -8.31 -21.73
CA SER A 241 13.27 -8.01 -21.57
C SER A 241 13.57 -7.29 -20.26
N TYR A 242 14.84 -7.30 -19.86
CA TYR A 242 15.35 -6.51 -18.76
C TYR A 242 15.02 -5.01 -18.90
N TYR A 243 15.23 -4.46 -20.10
CA TYR A 243 15.00 -3.03 -20.34
C TYR A 243 13.53 -2.65 -20.20
N GLU A 244 12.62 -3.51 -20.67
CA GLU A 244 11.19 -3.31 -20.51
C GLU A 244 10.80 -3.35 -19.02
N ALA A 245 11.24 -4.38 -18.29
CA ALA A 245 11.00 -4.49 -16.86
C ALA A 245 11.54 -3.28 -16.08
N LYS A 246 12.76 -2.85 -16.39
CA LYS A 246 13.39 -1.68 -15.77
C LYS A 246 12.58 -0.42 -16.01
N ARG A 247 12.18 -0.15 -17.25
CA ARG A 247 11.34 1.02 -17.61
C ARG A 247 10.01 1.02 -16.85
N HIS A 248 9.33 -0.13 -16.76
CA HIS A 248 8.09 -0.24 -15.98
C HIS A 248 8.31 -0.01 -14.50
N LEU A 249 9.40 -0.50 -13.94
CA LEU A 249 9.78 -0.25 -12.54
C LEU A 249 10.07 1.23 -12.30
N GLU A 250 10.79 1.92 -13.20
CA GLU A 250 11.06 3.37 -13.12
C GLU A 250 9.75 4.17 -13.06
N GLN A 251 8.85 3.93 -14.00
CA GLN A 251 7.54 4.58 -14.05
C GLN A 251 6.71 4.28 -12.79
N TYR A 252 6.76 3.02 -12.32
CA TYR A 252 6.03 2.62 -11.12
C TYR A 252 6.59 3.30 -9.87
N MET A 253 7.90 3.39 -9.69
CA MET A 253 8.52 4.05 -8.53
C MET A 253 8.18 5.54 -8.47
N GLN A 254 8.15 6.22 -9.62
CA GLN A 254 7.69 7.61 -9.71
C GLN A 254 6.22 7.71 -9.30
N TRP A 255 5.36 6.90 -9.90
CA TRP A 255 3.94 6.89 -9.56
C TRP A 255 3.71 6.54 -8.08
N TYR A 256 4.40 5.53 -7.54
CA TYR A 256 4.30 5.12 -6.14
C TYR A 256 4.66 6.24 -5.17
N ASN A 257 5.77 6.93 -5.42
CA ASN A 257 6.24 8.00 -4.55
C ASN A 257 5.40 9.27 -4.63
N TYR A 258 4.94 9.66 -5.82
CA TYR A 258 4.39 11.00 -6.05
C TYR A 258 2.87 11.02 -6.31
N GLN A 259 2.27 9.91 -6.69
CA GLN A 259 0.85 9.89 -7.07
C GLN A 259 0.03 8.90 -6.21
N ARG A 260 0.62 7.78 -5.81
CA ARG A 260 -0.08 6.76 -5.04
C ARG A 260 -0.36 7.22 -3.61
N LYS A 261 -1.65 7.33 -3.26
CA LYS A 261 -2.08 7.66 -1.89
C LYS A 261 -2.12 6.43 -0.99
N HIS A 262 -1.62 6.58 0.23
CA HIS A 262 -1.55 5.51 1.22
C HIS A 262 -2.55 5.73 2.35
N LYS A 263 -3.47 4.80 2.56
CA LYS A 263 -4.46 4.87 3.65
C LYS A 263 -3.81 5.07 5.03
N ARG A 264 -2.71 4.35 5.31
CA ARG A 264 -2.00 4.45 6.59
C ARG A 264 -1.20 5.74 6.78
N LEU A 265 -0.99 6.52 5.73
CA LEU A 265 -0.36 7.84 5.80
C LEU A 265 -1.38 8.98 5.88
N GLY A 266 -2.66 8.68 6.12
CA GLY A 266 -3.72 9.69 6.07
C GLY A 266 -4.10 10.05 4.64
N ARG A 267 -3.90 9.11 3.69
CA ARG A 267 -4.28 9.21 2.27
C ARG A 267 -3.53 10.28 1.48
N ILE A 268 -2.31 10.51 1.89
CA ILE A 268 -1.34 11.31 1.15
C ILE A 268 -0.31 10.41 0.48
N THR A 269 0.45 10.98 -0.45
CA THR A 269 1.53 10.26 -1.12
C THR A 269 2.75 10.09 -0.21
N PRO A 270 3.61 9.08 -0.44
CA PRO A 270 4.88 8.96 0.27
C PRO A 270 5.72 10.23 0.23
N HIS A 271 5.80 10.89 -0.93
CA HIS A 271 6.53 12.14 -1.08
C HIS A 271 5.92 13.28 -0.25
N ALA A 272 4.59 13.46 -0.28
CA ALA A 272 3.93 14.46 0.53
C ALA A 272 4.16 14.23 2.04
N LYS A 273 4.13 12.94 2.48
CA LYS A 273 4.45 12.59 3.87
C LYS A 273 5.92 12.87 4.21
N TRP A 274 6.84 12.58 3.30
CA TRP A 274 8.26 12.89 3.44
C TRP A 274 8.47 14.38 3.68
N MET A 275 7.86 15.23 2.86
CA MET A 275 7.98 16.69 2.98
C MET A 275 7.43 17.24 4.29
N GLN A 276 6.37 16.63 4.85
CA GLN A 276 5.83 17.01 6.17
C GLN A 276 6.81 16.78 7.32
N GLY A 277 7.80 15.90 7.16
CA GLY A 277 8.79 15.60 8.18
C GLY A 277 9.95 16.59 8.25
N PHE A 278 10.06 17.51 7.30
CA PHE A 278 11.08 18.57 7.30
C PHE A 278 10.45 19.91 7.67
N PRO A 279 11.06 20.70 8.59
CA PRO A 279 10.56 22.04 8.87
C PRO A 279 10.60 22.90 7.60
N CYS A 280 9.62 23.81 7.47
CA CYS A 280 9.40 24.64 6.26
C CYS A 280 10.64 25.47 5.84
N SER A 281 11.58 25.72 6.74
CA SER A 281 12.84 26.45 6.50
C SER A 281 13.97 25.61 5.86
N ALA A 282 13.83 24.28 5.78
CA ALA A 282 14.89 23.36 5.32
C ALA A 282 14.69 22.86 3.86
N VAL A 283 13.61 23.25 3.22
CA VAL A 283 13.28 22.81 1.85
C VAL A 283 14.00 23.72 0.87
N LYS A 284 15.30 23.46 0.62
CA LYS A 284 15.89 23.87 -0.65
C LYS A 284 15.26 23.01 -1.75
N GLN A 285 14.50 23.66 -2.63
CA GLN A 285 13.97 23.07 -3.87
C GLN A 285 15.12 22.48 -4.69
N SER A 286 15.35 21.21 -4.57
CA SER A 286 15.98 20.36 -5.59
C SER A 286 15.94 18.90 -5.13
N ASP A 287 14.78 18.24 -5.31
CA ASP A 287 14.86 16.85 -5.72
C ASP A 287 15.12 16.89 -7.23
N PRO A 288 16.35 16.60 -7.69
CA PRO A 288 16.52 16.39 -9.13
C PRO A 288 15.69 15.16 -9.49
N VAL A 289 14.84 15.33 -10.47
CA VAL A 289 14.24 14.23 -11.21
C VAL A 289 15.38 13.28 -11.54
N ASP A 290 15.29 12.02 -11.07
CA ASP A 290 16.25 10.98 -11.44
C ASP A 290 16.16 10.79 -12.97
N VAL A 291 17.01 11.52 -13.70
CA VAL A 291 17.33 11.29 -15.09
C VAL A 291 18.80 10.92 -15.09
N GLU A 292 19.05 9.62 -15.13
CA GLU A 292 20.09 8.93 -15.90
C GLU A 292 20.12 7.44 -15.55
#